data_dbeeade21c8116543e68fc7efb36dee5
#
_entry.id   dbeeade21c8116543e68fc7efb36dee5
#
_cell.length_a   1.000
_cell.length_b   1.000
_cell.length_c   1.000
_cell.angle_alpha   90.00
_cell.angle_beta   90.00
_cell.angle_gamma   90.00
#
_symmetry.space_group_name_H-M   'P 1'
#
loop_
_entity.id
_entity.type
_entity.pdbx_description
1 polymer ?
#
loop_
_entity_poly.entity_id
_entity_poly.type
_entity_poly.pdbx_seq_one_letter_code
_entity_poly.pdbx_strand_id
1 'polypeptide(L)'
;MIELDKFIKIFEGLTSAYGQTVKTDQFSEKGKHKTKSFTISNPVTKKLWREHLEGKDPALGIVPITKENKCKWGCIDIDTYPFDHKKFIQKLKQKNIPMIVCRSKSGGAHAFLFTKDFVPATVMRVKLKLIASVMGFSGAEIFPKQDYIRVDRGDTGSFLNLPYHANERTVRYAYNLNGGVLK
;
A
#
# COMPACT_ATOMS: atom_id res chain seq x y z
N MET A 1 -5.84 15.65 -11.74
CA MET A 1 -6.77 14.52 -11.41
C MET A 1 -6.16 13.21 -11.87
N ILE A 2 -6.12 12.19 -10.99
CA ILE A 2 -5.57 10.87 -11.31
C ILE A 2 -6.52 10.14 -12.28
N GLU A 3 -5.96 9.60 -13.37
CA GLU A 3 -6.70 8.82 -14.34
C GLU A 3 -7.00 7.43 -13.77
N LEU A 4 -8.30 7.09 -13.67
CA LEU A 4 -8.79 5.88 -13.01
C LEU A 4 -8.17 4.59 -13.57
N ASP A 5 -8.15 4.43 -14.89
CA ASP A 5 -7.68 3.18 -15.51
C ASP A 5 -6.16 2.98 -15.35
N LYS A 6 -5.38 4.07 -15.36
CA LYS A 6 -3.96 4.02 -15.03
C LYS A 6 -3.72 3.66 -13.56
N PHE A 7 -4.53 4.23 -12.65
CA PHE A 7 -4.42 3.93 -11.22
C PHE A 7 -4.72 2.46 -10.94
N ILE A 8 -5.79 1.92 -11.53
CA ILE A 8 -6.11 0.48 -11.44
C ILE A 8 -4.94 -0.36 -11.95
N LYS A 9 -4.39 -0.04 -13.12
CA LYS A 9 -3.28 -0.80 -13.72
C LYS A 9 -2.01 -0.79 -12.87
N ILE A 10 -1.73 0.31 -12.16
CA ILE A 10 -0.56 0.43 -11.27
C ILE A 10 -0.71 -0.43 -10.03
N PHE A 11 -1.90 -0.43 -9.42
CA PHE A 11 -2.17 -1.11 -8.16
C PHE A 11 -2.98 -2.40 -8.31
N GLU A 12 -3.01 -2.99 -9.50
CA GLU A 12 -3.68 -4.27 -9.70
C GLU A 12 -3.14 -5.37 -8.79
N GLY A 13 -4.01 -6.25 -8.32
CA GLY A 13 -3.70 -7.35 -7.42
C GLY A 13 -4.78 -8.43 -7.46
N LEU A 14 -5.12 -9.03 -6.33
CA LEU A 14 -6.21 -9.99 -6.24
C LEU A 14 -7.54 -9.32 -6.62
N THR A 15 -8.26 -9.94 -7.55
CA THR A 15 -9.54 -9.40 -8.03
C THR A 15 -10.76 -9.93 -7.30
N SER A 16 -10.60 -11.01 -6.52
CA SER A 16 -11.70 -11.69 -5.79
C SER A 16 -11.87 -11.24 -4.36
N ALA A 17 -10.99 -10.37 -3.84
CA ALA A 17 -11.10 -9.81 -2.50
C ALA A 17 -10.41 -8.44 -2.41
N TYR A 18 -10.87 -7.62 -1.46
CA TYR A 18 -10.32 -6.31 -1.18
C TYR A 18 -10.39 -5.99 0.31
N GLY A 19 -9.67 -4.97 0.74
CA GLY A 19 -9.65 -4.52 2.12
C GLY A 19 -10.43 -3.23 2.34
N GLN A 20 -10.97 -3.11 3.52
CA GLN A 20 -11.55 -1.87 4.05
C GLN A 20 -11.13 -1.66 5.49
N THR A 21 -10.88 -0.40 5.85
CA THR A 21 -10.58 0.00 7.22
C THR A 21 -11.59 1.05 7.66
N VAL A 22 -12.43 0.69 8.62
CA VAL A 22 -13.49 1.55 9.16
C VAL A 22 -13.11 2.09 10.53
N LYS A 23 -13.60 3.29 10.86
CA LYS A 23 -13.51 3.83 12.20
C LYS A 23 -14.53 3.12 13.09
N THR A 24 -14.17 2.88 14.34
CA THR A 24 -15.09 2.37 15.35
C THR A 24 -15.50 3.50 16.30
N ASP A 25 -16.54 3.30 17.08
CA ASP A 25 -16.97 4.24 18.12
C ASP A 25 -16.02 4.26 19.34
N GLN A 26 -15.03 3.38 19.35
CA GLN A 26 -14.02 3.33 20.41
C GLN A 26 -12.89 4.31 20.13
N PHE A 27 -12.39 4.93 21.20
CA PHE A 27 -11.26 5.85 21.15
C PHE A 27 -10.00 5.19 21.75
N SER A 28 -8.86 5.56 21.22
CA SER A 28 -7.56 5.25 21.81
C SER A 28 -7.31 6.18 23.01
N GLU A 29 -6.34 5.86 23.87
CA GLU A 29 -5.88 6.72 24.98
C GLU A 29 -5.51 8.14 24.53
N LYS A 30 -5.14 8.33 23.26
CA LYS A 30 -4.81 9.62 22.64
C LYS A 30 -6.02 10.31 21.98
N GLY A 31 -7.24 9.89 22.28
CA GLY A 31 -8.49 10.48 21.76
C GLY A 31 -8.74 10.28 20.27
N LYS A 32 -8.03 9.36 19.59
CA LYS A 32 -8.28 9.02 18.19
C LYS A 32 -9.23 7.83 18.08
N HIS A 33 -10.15 7.85 17.14
CA HIS A 33 -10.96 6.68 16.82
C HIS A 33 -10.07 5.45 16.54
N LYS A 34 -10.38 4.34 17.20
CA LYS A 34 -9.80 3.05 16.81
C LYS A 34 -10.33 2.68 15.43
N THR A 35 -9.55 1.90 14.70
CA THR A 35 -9.94 1.40 13.39
C THR A 35 -9.99 -0.12 13.40
N LYS A 36 -10.89 -0.69 12.60
CA LYS A 36 -10.96 -2.12 12.36
C LYS A 36 -10.83 -2.39 10.87
N SER A 37 -9.95 -3.32 10.52
CA SER A 37 -9.66 -3.68 9.14
C SER A 37 -10.30 -5.03 8.83
N PHE A 38 -10.90 -5.15 7.64
CA PHE A 38 -11.56 -6.35 7.15
C PHE A 38 -11.11 -6.65 5.73
N THR A 39 -10.90 -7.93 5.42
CA THR A 39 -10.84 -8.39 4.05
C THR A 39 -12.22 -8.88 3.64
N ILE A 40 -12.71 -8.40 2.51
CA ILE A 40 -14.04 -8.68 1.96
C ILE A 40 -13.85 -9.58 0.75
N SER A 41 -14.40 -10.81 0.81
CA SER A 41 -14.33 -11.82 -0.25
C SER A 41 -15.38 -11.56 -1.33
N ASN A 42 -15.27 -10.42 -1.99
CA ASN A 42 -16.10 -10.00 -3.11
C ASN A 42 -15.22 -9.44 -4.24
N PRO A 43 -15.69 -9.46 -5.49
CA PRO A 43 -14.94 -8.89 -6.61
C PRO A 43 -14.58 -7.41 -6.42
N VAL A 44 -13.35 -7.06 -6.79
CA VAL A 44 -12.88 -5.67 -6.83
C VAL A 44 -13.45 -4.99 -8.07
N THR A 45 -14.50 -4.20 -7.89
CA THR A 45 -15.19 -3.54 -8.99
C THR A 45 -14.58 -2.18 -9.34
N LYS A 46 -14.70 -1.73 -10.59
CA LYS A 46 -14.28 -0.38 -11.03
C LYS A 46 -14.96 0.73 -10.21
N LYS A 47 -16.16 0.46 -9.67
CA LYS A 47 -16.88 1.38 -8.77
C LYS A 47 -16.09 1.64 -7.48
N LEU A 48 -15.53 0.61 -6.84
CA LEU A 48 -14.73 0.76 -5.60
C LEU A 48 -13.49 1.64 -5.82
N TRP A 49 -12.80 1.46 -6.97
CA TRP A 49 -11.65 2.29 -7.34
C TRP A 49 -12.05 3.77 -7.54
N ARG A 50 -13.17 4.01 -8.20
CA ARG A 50 -13.70 5.36 -8.40
C ARG A 50 -14.08 6.00 -7.07
N GLU A 51 -14.80 5.30 -6.22
CA GLU A 51 -15.22 5.77 -4.89
C GLU A 51 -14.01 6.10 -3.99
N HIS A 52 -12.93 5.30 -4.08
CA HIS A 52 -11.68 5.61 -3.41
C HIS A 52 -11.08 6.96 -3.86
N LEU A 53 -10.97 7.20 -5.16
CA LEU A 53 -10.45 8.46 -5.69
C LEU A 53 -11.40 9.63 -5.43
N GLU A 54 -12.71 9.42 -5.35
CA GLU A 54 -13.69 10.42 -4.94
C GLU A 54 -13.64 10.76 -3.44
N GLY A 55 -12.97 9.92 -2.65
CA GLY A 55 -12.84 10.10 -1.20
C GLY A 55 -14.01 9.59 -0.38
N LYS A 56 -14.76 8.64 -0.93
CA LYS A 56 -15.82 7.95 -0.18
C LYS A 56 -15.20 6.94 0.80
N ASP A 57 -15.60 7.02 2.03
CA ASP A 57 -15.21 6.05 3.05
C ASP A 57 -16.08 4.77 2.96
N PRO A 58 -15.49 3.59 3.26
CA PRO A 58 -14.10 3.37 3.62
C PRO A 58 -13.17 3.36 2.40
N ALA A 59 -11.92 3.81 2.59
CA ALA A 59 -10.90 3.77 1.55
C ALA A 59 -10.64 2.33 1.09
N LEU A 60 -10.34 2.15 -0.20
CA LEU A 60 -10.03 0.84 -0.78
C LEU A 60 -8.63 0.37 -0.38
N GLY A 61 -8.54 -0.89 0.04
CA GLY A 61 -7.30 -1.63 0.18
C GLY A 61 -7.22 -2.74 -0.88
N ILE A 62 -6.04 -2.97 -1.44
CA ILE A 62 -5.80 -4.02 -2.43
C ILE A 62 -4.82 -5.04 -1.87
N VAL A 63 -5.12 -6.31 -2.12
CA VAL A 63 -4.22 -7.44 -1.85
C VAL A 63 -3.24 -7.53 -3.02
N PRO A 64 -1.93 -7.30 -2.82
CA PRO A 64 -0.98 -7.24 -3.95
C PRO A 64 -0.72 -8.59 -4.61
N ILE A 65 -0.87 -9.70 -3.90
CA ILE A 65 -0.67 -11.06 -4.43
C ILE A 65 -1.91 -11.53 -5.19
N THR A 66 -1.73 -12.00 -6.43
CA THR A 66 -2.81 -12.57 -7.26
C THR A 66 -3.05 -14.05 -6.95
N LYS A 67 -4.11 -14.63 -7.52
CA LYS A 67 -4.42 -16.08 -7.40
C LYS A 67 -3.31 -16.97 -8.00
N GLU A 68 -2.48 -16.43 -8.89
CA GLU A 68 -1.31 -17.09 -9.45
C GLU A 68 -0.05 -16.94 -8.58
N ASN A 69 -0.18 -16.39 -7.36
CA ASN A 69 0.92 -16.15 -6.43
C ASN A 69 2.00 -15.20 -6.97
N LYS A 70 1.59 -14.24 -7.79
CA LYS A 70 2.43 -13.20 -8.39
C LYS A 70 1.95 -11.83 -7.96
N CYS A 71 2.82 -10.83 -8.09
CA CYS A 71 2.46 -9.42 -7.86
C CYS A 71 3.25 -8.51 -8.81
N LYS A 72 2.73 -7.32 -9.07
CA LYS A 72 3.41 -6.23 -9.82
C LYS A 72 3.95 -5.16 -8.91
N TRP A 73 3.53 -5.14 -7.68
CA TRP A 73 3.99 -4.21 -6.68
C TRP A 73 4.06 -4.84 -5.31
N GLY A 74 4.89 -4.27 -4.49
CA GLY A 74 4.93 -4.56 -3.09
C GLY A 74 5.26 -3.30 -2.30
N CYS A 75 5.17 -3.37 -0.99
CA CYS A 75 5.32 -2.22 -0.12
C CYS A 75 6.04 -2.58 1.17
N ILE A 76 6.89 -1.66 1.63
CA ILE A 76 7.38 -1.61 3.00
C ILE A 76 6.50 -0.60 3.74
N ASP A 77 5.76 -1.07 4.75
CA ASP A 77 4.89 -0.24 5.58
C ASP A 77 5.66 0.22 6.82
N ILE A 78 5.99 1.51 6.87
CA ILE A 78 6.85 2.10 7.92
C ILE A 78 6.00 2.91 8.87
N ASP A 79 5.73 2.34 10.04
CA ASP A 79 4.93 2.93 11.12
C ASP A 79 5.81 3.60 12.19
N THR A 80 6.76 4.43 11.77
CA THR A 80 7.62 5.22 12.66
C THR A 80 7.15 6.66 12.70
N TYR A 81 7.09 7.26 13.90
CA TYR A 81 6.57 8.62 14.10
C TYR A 81 7.47 9.43 15.05
N PRO A 82 7.84 10.70 14.73
CA PRO A 82 7.67 11.33 13.43
C PRO A 82 8.55 10.69 12.36
N PHE A 83 8.12 10.71 11.08
CA PHE A 83 8.87 10.16 9.96
C PHE A 83 9.36 11.24 9.01
N ASP A 84 10.67 11.28 8.76
CA ASP A 84 11.29 12.21 7.82
C ASP A 84 11.33 11.63 6.41
N HIS A 85 10.25 11.88 5.65
CA HIS A 85 10.09 11.41 4.27
C HIS A 85 11.22 11.91 3.35
N LYS A 86 11.65 13.18 3.49
CA LYS A 86 12.69 13.75 2.63
C LYS A 86 14.02 13.06 2.83
N LYS A 87 14.43 12.88 4.08
CA LYS A 87 15.68 12.17 4.42
C LYS A 87 15.64 10.71 3.94
N PHE A 88 14.49 10.04 4.07
CA PHE A 88 14.32 8.67 3.59
C PHE A 88 14.46 8.58 2.07
N ILE A 89 13.82 9.49 1.31
CA ILE A 89 13.91 9.56 -0.16
C ILE A 89 15.35 9.84 -0.61
N GLN A 90 16.06 10.78 0.04
CA GLN A 90 17.46 11.05 -0.24
C GLN A 90 18.32 9.80 -0.06
N LYS A 91 18.09 9.04 1.01
CA LYS A 91 18.79 7.77 1.28
C LYS A 91 18.51 6.70 0.22
N LEU A 92 17.26 6.58 -0.24
CA LEU A 92 16.88 5.70 -1.37
C LEU A 92 17.64 6.10 -2.63
N LYS A 93 17.66 7.40 -2.96
CA LYS A 93 18.36 7.94 -4.12
C LYS A 93 19.88 7.67 -4.08
N GLN A 94 20.52 7.92 -2.95
CA GLN A 94 21.96 7.66 -2.74
C GLN A 94 22.32 6.17 -2.93
N LYS A 95 21.40 5.28 -2.62
CA LYS A 95 21.59 3.83 -2.75
C LYS A 95 21.06 3.26 -4.07
N ASN A 96 20.59 4.11 -4.98
CA ASN A 96 19.96 3.71 -6.25
C ASN A 96 18.82 2.68 -6.08
N ILE A 97 18.00 2.86 -5.03
CA ILE A 97 16.86 1.98 -4.76
C ILE A 97 15.60 2.63 -5.34
N PRO A 98 14.97 2.03 -6.39
CA PRO A 98 13.87 2.65 -7.13
C PRO A 98 12.51 2.45 -6.44
N MET A 99 12.30 3.09 -5.31
CA MET A 99 11.01 3.05 -4.61
C MET A 99 10.27 4.38 -4.70
N ILE A 100 8.95 4.30 -4.78
CA ILE A 100 8.04 5.45 -4.66
C ILE A 100 7.55 5.52 -3.23
N VAL A 101 7.77 6.65 -2.58
CA VAL A 101 7.37 6.87 -1.19
C VAL A 101 6.07 7.66 -1.14
N CYS A 102 5.05 7.06 -0.52
CA CYS A 102 3.80 7.75 -0.20
C CYS A 102 3.71 7.98 1.31
N ARG A 103 3.12 9.09 1.70
CA ARG A 103 2.75 9.32 3.10
C ARG A 103 1.61 8.38 3.48
N SER A 104 1.72 7.66 4.60
CA SER A 104 0.60 6.89 5.14
C SER A 104 -0.43 7.81 5.81
N LYS A 105 -1.64 7.30 6.08
CA LYS A 105 -2.71 8.07 6.75
C LYS A 105 -2.26 8.66 8.10
N SER A 106 -1.49 7.90 8.84
CA SER A 106 -1.02 8.26 10.19
C SER A 106 0.24 9.13 10.18
N GLY A 107 0.88 9.32 9.01
CA GLY A 107 2.09 10.15 8.88
C GLY A 107 3.40 9.37 8.78
N GLY A 108 3.36 8.04 8.82
CA GLY A 108 4.46 7.17 8.43
C GLY A 108 4.60 7.08 6.90
N ALA A 109 5.21 6.04 6.38
CA ALA A 109 5.44 5.90 4.95
C ALA A 109 5.06 4.52 4.41
N HIS A 110 4.42 4.51 3.25
CA HIS A 110 4.33 3.35 2.37
C HIS A 110 5.40 3.50 1.27
N ALA A 111 6.43 2.69 1.30
CA ALA A 111 7.45 2.67 0.26
C ALA A 111 7.14 1.54 -0.73
N PHE A 112 6.72 1.92 -1.93
CA PHE A 112 6.29 1.00 -2.98
C PHE A 112 7.44 0.65 -3.91
N LEU A 113 7.57 -0.64 -4.23
CA LEU A 113 8.39 -1.16 -5.31
C LEU A 113 7.47 -1.71 -6.40
N PHE A 114 7.64 -1.22 -7.63
CA PHE A 114 6.87 -1.66 -8.79
C PHE A 114 7.76 -2.46 -9.75
N THR A 115 7.16 -3.42 -10.44
CA THR A 115 7.78 -4.19 -11.51
C THR A 115 7.01 -4.01 -12.81
N LYS A 116 7.70 -4.11 -13.94
CA LYS A 116 7.07 -4.04 -15.26
C LYS A 116 6.07 -5.19 -15.47
N ASP A 117 6.52 -6.40 -15.12
CA ASP A 117 5.76 -7.62 -15.28
C ASP A 117 5.46 -8.26 -13.92
N PHE A 118 4.52 -9.20 -13.89
CA PHE A 118 4.23 -9.96 -12.69
C PHE A 118 5.41 -10.85 -12.28
N VAL A 119 5.85 -10.72 -11.04
CA VAL A 119 6.90 -11.54 -10.44
C VAL A 119 6.32 -12.43 -9.33
N PRO A 120 6.94 -13.58 -9.00
CA PRO A 120 6.52 -14.36 -7.84
C PRO A 120 6.51 -13.52 -6.56
N ALA A 121 5.48 -13.67 -5.73
CA ALA A 121 5.36 -12.93 -4.48
C ALA A 121 6.54 -13.18 -3.54
N THR A 122 7.08 -14.40 -3.53
CA THR A 122 8.32 -14.74 -2.79
C THR A 122 9.51 -13.87 -3.18
N VAL A 123 9.70 -13.64 -4.49
CA VAL A 123 10.80 -12.79 -5.01
C VAL A 123 10.62 -11.34 -4.57
N MET A 124 9.40 -10.81 -4.70
CA MET A 124 9.07 -9.46 -4.24
C MET A 124 9.35 -9.31 -2.73
N ARG A 125 8.88 -10.24 -1.93
CA ARG A 125 9.06 -10.22 -0.47
C ARG A 125 10.53 -10.27 -0.05
N VAL A 126 11.31 -11.16 -0.65
CA VAL A 126 12.76 -11.26 -0.38
C VAL A 126 13.44 -9.93 -0.71
N LYS A 127 13.13 -9.35 -1.88
CA LYS A 127 13.69 -8.04 -2.29
C LYS A 127 13.32 -6.92 -1.33
N LEU A 128 12.06 -6.84 -0.93
CA LEU A 128 11.60 -5.81 0.01
C LEU A 128 12.20 -5.96 1.41
N LYS A 129 12.33 -7.18 1.92
CA LYS A 129 13.02 -7.46 3.20
C LYS A 129 14.47 -6.99 3.17
N LEU A 130 15.19 -7.28 2.07
CA LEU A 130 16.56 -6.82 1.88
C LEU A 130 16.63 -5.29 1.87
N ILE A 131 15.75 -4.63 1.10
CA ILE A 131 15.69 -3.16 1.07
C ILE A 131 15.38 -2.60 2.45
N ALA A 132 14.38 -3.13 3.15
CA ALA A 132 14.01 -2.71 4.49
C ALA A 132 15.20 -2.81 5.46
N SER A 133 15.93 -3.91 5.42
CA SER A 133 17.14 -4.11 6.23
C SER A 133 18.22 -3.07 5.91
N VAL A 134 18.55 -2.86 4.64
CA VAL A 134 19.54 -1.87 4.17
C VAL A 134 19.15 -0.44 4.54
N MET A 135 17.84 -0.17 4.59
CA MET A 135 17.32 1.15 4.97
C MET A 135 17.18 1.36 6.48
N GLY A 136 17.37 0.30 7.29
CA GLY A 136 17.25 0.36 8.75
C GLY A 136 15.83 0.12 9.28
N PHE A 137 14.99 -0.55 8.49
CA PHE A 137 13.60 -0.86 8.82
C PHE A 137 13.29 -2.37 8.75
N SER A 138 14.20 -3.22 9.21
CA SER A 138 14.08 -4.68 9.16
C SER A 138 12.81 -5.22 9.86
N GLY A 139 12.25 -4.48 10.82
CA GLY A 139 11.02 -4.82 11.53
C GLY A 139 9.74 -4.30 10.87
N ALA A 140 9.84 -3.57 9.75
CA ALA A 140 8.66 -3.04 9.06
C ALA A 140 7.84 -4.16 8.41
N GLU A 141 6.51 -3.97 8.33
CA GLU A 141 5.65 -4.89 7.62
C GLU A 141 5.92 -4.84 6.11
N ILE A 142 5.90 -6.02 5.48
CA ILE A 142 6.14 -6.19 4.04
C ILE A 142 4.85 -6.71 3.38
N PHE A 143 4.44 -6.06 2.31
CA PHE A 143 3.33 -6.50 1.45
C PHE A 143 3.83 -6.86 0.05
N PRO A 144 3.39 -8.00 -0.52
CA PRO A 144 2.47 -8.98 0.07
C PRO A 144 3.03 -9.61 1.35
N LYS A 145 2.15 -9.91 2.33
CA LYS A 145 2.55 -10.61 3.57
C LYS A 145 2.78 -12.11 3.34
N GLN A 146 2.07 -12.67 2.36
CA GLN A 146 2.11 -14.10 2.01
C GLN A 146 3.02 -14.34 0.82
N ASP A 147 3.70 -15.49 0.82
CA ASP A 147 4.47 -16.00 -0.32
C ASP A 147 3.56 -16.68 -1.36
N TYR A 148 2.46 -17.23 -0.88
CA TYR A 148 1.41 -17.83 -1.69
C TYR A 148 0.06 -17.76 -0.96
N ILE A 149 -1.02 -17.80 -1.71
CA ILE A 149 -2.41 -17.93 -1.26
C ILE A 149 -3.10 -19.03 -2.05
N ARG A 150 -4.07 -19.69 -1.42
CA ARG A 150 -4.94 -20.70 -2.05
C ARG A 150 -6.36 -20.20 -2.07
N VAL A 151 -6.68 -19.45 -3.13
CA VAL A 151 -8.01 -18.83 -3.31
C VAL A 151 -9.11 -19.89 -3.37
N ASP A 152 -8.81 -21.08 -3.94
CA ASP A 152 -9.70 -22.24 -3.96
C ASP A 152 -10.06 -22.79 -2.57
N ARG A 153 -9.26 -22.46 -1.56
CA ARG A 153 -9.50 -22.78 -0.14
C ARG A 153 -10.00 -21.61 0.69
N GLY A 154 -10.31 -20.49 0.05
CA GLY A 154 -10.82 -19.30 0.71
C GLY A 154 -9.76 -18.30 1.19
N ASP A 155 -8.47 -18.52 0.88
CA ASP A 155 -7.42 -17.55 1.23
C ASP A 155 -7.62 -16.25 0.43
N THR A 156 -7.54 -15.12 1.12
CA THR A 156 -7.69 -13.79 0.50
C THR A 156 -6.40 -12.96 0.55
N GLY A 157 -5.40 -13.40 1.28
CA GLY A 157 -4.18 -12.63 1.51
C GLY A 157 -4.42 -11.37 2.37
N SER A 158 -3.36 -10.59 2.55
CA SER A 158 -3.39 -9.34 3.32
C SER A 158 -3.38 -8.14 2.39
N PHE A 159 -4.28 -7.20 2.61
CA PHE A 159 -4.38 -5.97 1.82
C PHE A 159 -3.54 -4.84 2.40
N LEU A 160 -3.22 -3.88 1.56
CA LEU A 160 -2.69 -2.57 1.94
C LEU A 160 -3.66 -1.48 1.48
N ASN A 161 -3.95 -0.51 2.36
CA ASN A 161 -4.72 0.66 1.99
C ASN A 161 -4.00 1.49 0.93
N LEU A 162 -4.66 1.79 -0.18
CA LEU A 162 -4.08 2.52 -1.29
C LEU A 162 -3.80 3.99 -0.96
N PRO A 163 -2.80 4.60 -1.63
CA PRO A 163 -2.59 6.04 -1.62
C PRO A 163 -3.70 6.76 -2.40
N TYR A 164 -3.69 8.07 -2.36
CA TYR A 164 -4.59 8.96 -3.12
C TYR A 164 -6.10 8.83 -2.84
N HIS A 165 -6.49 8.33 -1.67
CA HIS A 165 -7.88 8.46 -1.23
C HIS A 165 -8.27 9.94 -1.21
N ALA A 166 -9.38 10.30 -1.86
CA ALA A 166 -9.83 11.67 -2.11
C ALA A 166 -8.97 12.46 -3.12
N ASN A 167 -8.20 11.78 -3.99
CA ASN A 167 -7.45 12.39 -5.10
C ASN A 167 -6.56 13.56 -4.63
N GLU A 168 -6.72 14.77 -5.16
CA GLU A 168 -5.92 15.96 -4.82
C GLU A 168 -6.07 16.42 -3.35
N ARG A 169 -7.18 16.09 -2.70
CA ARG A 169 -7.42 16.37 -1.27
C ARG A 169 -6.78 15.34 -0.33
N THR A 170 -6.09 14.35 -0.89
CA THR A 170 -5.51 13.25 -0.12
C THR A 170 -4.46 13.72 0.89
N VAL A 171 -4.39 13.00 2.01
CA VAL A 171 -3.24 13.04 2.94
C VAL A 171 -2.24 11.92 2.69
N ARG A 172 -2.56 10.99 1.75
CA ARG A 172 -1.76 9.82 1.36
C ARG A 172 -1.13 10.02 -0.01
N TYR A 173 -0.41 11.10 -0.19
CA TYR A 173 0.22 11.50 -1.45
C TYR A 173 1.63 10.92 -1.59
N ALA A 174 2.08 10.79 -2.82
CA ALA A 174 3.46 10.43 -3.12
C ALA A 174 4.40 11.64 -3.05
N TYR A 175 5.68 11.35 -2.92
CA TYR A 175 6.74 12.34 -3.04
C TYR A 175 7.54 12.10 -4.32
N ASN A 176 8.00 13.17 -4.95
CA ASN A 176 8.99 13.09 -6.01
C ASN A 176 10.40 12.82 -5.46
N LEU A 177 11.36 12.57 -6.33
CA LEU A 177 12.75 12.23 -5.97
C LEU A 177 13.52 13.36 -5.23
N ASN A 178 12.96 14.55 -5.17
CA ASN A 178 13.50 15.70 -4.44
C ASN A 178 12.74 15.96 -3.13
N GLY A 179 11.80 15.09 -2.77
CA GLY A 179 10.96 15.21 -1.56
C GLY A 179 9.83 16.24 -1.69
N GLY A 180 9.52 16.69 -2.90
CA GLY A 180 8.33 17.49 -3.17
C GLY A 180 7.06 16.63 -3.20
N VAL A 181 5.94 17.18 -2.75
CA VAL A 181 4.64 16.51 -2.72
C VAL A 181 4.05 16.41 -4.12
N LEU A 182 3.54 15.22 -4.47
CA LEU A 182 2.76 14.95 -5.68
C LEU A 182 1.30 14.73 -5.29
N LYS A 183 0.42 15.64 -5.71
CA LYS A 183 -1.04 15.55 -5.50
C LYS A 183 -1.78 15.52 -6.82
#